data_2fe5edb8020dc416466226b098266f60
#
_entry.id   2fe5edb8020dc416466226b098266f60
#
_cell.length_a   1.000
_cell.length_b   1.000
_cell.length_c   1.000
_cell.angle_alpha   90.00
_cell.angle_beta   90.00
_cell.angle_gamma   90.00
#
_symmetry.space_group_name_H-M   'P 1'
#
loop_
_entity.id
_entity.type
_entity.pdbx_description
1 polymer ?
#
loop_
_entity_poly.entity_id
_entity_poly.type
_entity_poly.pdbx_seq_one_letter_code
_entity_poly.pdbx_strand_id
1 'polypeptide(L)'
;MQRCGCSYCGNGAAALKVMLTDFTGADRVYIACGYTDLRCGIDGLASLVQQQFQLDPFTNTLFLFCGRRRDRIKGLYWEGNGFVLLYKRLESGNFQWPRKASEAKALSPQQYRWLMEGLSVDQPKAHKPVNNLEIDVY
;
A
#
# COMPACT_ATOMS: atom_id res chain seq x y z
N MET A 1 23.56 16.37 -12.89
CA MET A 1 23.11 16.14 -12.50
C MET A 1 22.44 16.09 -12.04
N GLN A 2 22.42 16.39 -11.89
CA GLN A 2 21.89 16.37 -11.36
C GLN A 2 21.17 16.28 -10.95
N ARG A 3 21.10 16.39 -10.71
CA ARG A 3 20.48 16.34 -10.14
C ARG A 3 19.63 16.54 -10.06
N CYS A 4 19.43 16.49 -10.12
CA CYS A 4 18.59 16.78 -10.09
C CYS A 4 17.82 17.17 -9.86
N GLY A 5 18.04 17.16 -10.36
CA GLY A 5 16.87 17.91 -10.22
C GLY A 5 16.35 18.17 -8.95
N CYS A 6 17.01 18.12 -8.12
CA CYS A 6 16.45 18.21 -6.87
C CYS A 6 16.21 19.57 -6.42
N SER A 7 16.90 20.49 -6.96
CA SER A 7 16.79 21.78 -6.38
C SER A 7 15.42 22.36 -6.54
N TYR A 8 14.79 22.10 -7.65
CA TYR A 8 13.51 22.70 -7.78
C TYR A 8 12.46 21.87 -7.14
N CYS A 9 12.86 20.88 -6.51
CA CYS A 9 11.90 20.13 -5.77
C CYS A 9 11.28 20.93 -4.66
N GLY A 10 11.79 22.05 -4.31
CA GLY A 10 11.17 22.83 -3.27
C GLY A 10 9.72 23.12 -3.55
N ASN A 11 9.40 23.40 -4.79
CA ASN A 11 8.03 23.67 -5.10
C ASN A 11 7.20 22.42 -5.17
N GLY A 12 7.81 21.30 -5.37
CA GLY A 12 7.09 20.08 -5.43
C GLY A 12 6.99 19.34 -4.12
N ALA A 13 7.47 19.95 -3.06
CA ALA A 13 7.50 19.26 -1.78
C ALA A 13 6.11 18.82 -1.33
N ALA A 14 5.13 19.67 -1.53
CA ALA A 14 3.79 19.32 -1.11
C ALA A 14 3.25 18.13 -1.90
N ALA A 15 3.54 18.10 -3.20
CA ALA A 15 3.10 16.97 -4.00
C ALA A 15 3.81 15.70 -3.60
N LEU A 16 5.06 15.78 -3.19
CA LEU A 16 5.79 14.59 -2.79
C LEU A 16 5.22 13.96 -1.53
N LYS A 17 4.53 14.74 -0.71
CA LYS A 17 3.97 14.20 0.51
C LYS A 17 2.82 13.25 0.27
N VAL A 18 2.24 13.27 -0.92
CA VAL A 18 1.14 12.38 -1.20
C VAL A 18 1.55 11.12 -1.90
N MET A 19 2.76 10.70 -1.75
CA MET A 19 3.21 9.47 -2.38
C MET A 19 2.60 8.27 -1.65
N LEU A 20 3.39 7.30 -1.26
CA LEU A 20 2.82 6.11 -0.65
C LEU A 20 2.20 6.37 0.71
N THR A 21 2.80 7.26 1.48
CA THR A 21 2.30 7.48 2.84
C THR A 21 0.88 8.03 2.85
N ASP A 22 0.55 8.84 1.88
CA ASP A 22 -0.73 9.51 1.87
C ASP A 22 -1.38 9.37 0.51
N PHE A 23 -1.42 8.17 -0.01
CA PHE A 23 -1.92 7.91 -1.34
C PHE A 23 -3.44 7.88 -1.33
N THR A 24 -4.05 8.92 -1.86
CA THR A 24 -5.49 9.04 -1.85
C THR A 24 -6.11 8.88 -3.23
N GLY A 25 -5.30 8.58 -4.24
CA GLY A 25 -5.81 8.46 -5.59
C GLY A 25 -6.61 7.20 -5.86
N ALA A 26 -6.42 6.17 -5.07
CA ALA A 26 -7.07 4.91 -5.30
C ALA A 26 -8.34 4.77 -4.48
N ASP A 27 -9.34 4.13 -5.04
CA ASP A 27 -10.56 3.84 -4.31
C ASP A 27 -10.36 2.76 -3.29
N ARG A 28 -9.45 1.85 -3.54
CA ARG A 28 -9.20 0.71 -2.67
C ARG A 28 -7.71 0.43 -2.59
N VAL A 29 -7.30 -0.14 -1.48
CA VAL A 29 -5.94 -0.60 -1.29
C VAL A 29 -5.99 -2.07 -0.88
N TYR A 30 -5.27 -2.90 -1.60
CA TYR A 30 -5.11 -4.31 -1.24
C TYR A 30 -3.65 -4.58 -0.95
N ILE A 31 -3.39 -5.49 -0.02
CA ILE A 31 -2.03 -5.97 0.18
C ILE A 31 -1.98 -7.46 -0.12
N ALA A 32 -0.89 -7.89 -0.73
CA ALA A 32 -0.61 -9.29 -0.91
C ALA A 32 0.05 -9.78 0.37
N CYS A 33 -0.66 -10.56 1.15
CA CYS A 33 -0.14 -11.06 2.40
C CYS A 33 0.99 -12.05 2.14
N GLY A 34 1.88 -12.21 3.11
CA GLY A 34 3.09 -12.97 2.90
C GLY A 34 4.12 -12.11 2.19
N TYR A 35 5.16 -12.73 1.65
CA TYR A 35 6.15 -11.96 0.92
C TYR A 35 6.08 -12.25 -0.58
N THR A 36 6.49 -11.28 -1.36
CA THR A 36 6.54 -11.36 -2.81
C THR A 36 7.96 -11.13 -3.24
N ASP A 37 8.37 -11.79 -4.31
CA ASP A 37 9.67 -11.54 -4.90
C ASP A 37 9.62 -10.18 -5.60
N LEU A 38 10.24 -9.19 -5.01
CA LEU A 38 10.17 -7.83 -5.51
C LEU A 38 11.05 -7.59 -6.74
N ARG A 39 11.68 -8.63 -7.26
CA ARG A 39 12.34 -8.54 -8.56
C ARG A 39 11.31 -8.52 -9.68
N CYS A 40 10.06 -8.91 -9.40
CA CYS A 40 9.00 -8.82 -10.39
C CYS A 40 8.75 -7.38 -10.78
N GLY A 41 8.60 -7.15 -12.07
CA GLY A 41 8.21 -5.86 -12.58
C GLY A 41 6.70 -5.75 -12.70
N ILE A 42 6.26 -4.76 -13.47
CA ILE A 42 4.84 -4.49 -13.65
C ILE A 42 4.08 -5.73 -14.11
N ASP A 43 4.58 -6.39 -15.16
CA ASP A 43 3.87 -7.53 -15.71
C ASP A 43 3.78 -8.69 -14.73
N GLY A 44 4.85 -8.94 -14.00
CA GLY A 44 4.85 -10.00 -13.02
C GLY A 44 3.87 -9.73 -11.88
N LEU A 45 3.83 -8.50 -11.40
CA LEU A 45 2.93 -8.15 -10.31
C LEU A 45 1.47 -8.13 -10.77
N ALA A 46 1.21 -7.65 -11.98
CA ALA A 46 -0.13 -7.68 -12.53
C ALA A 46 -0.62 -9.12 -12.70
N SER A 47 0.27 -10.01 -13.13
CA SER A 47 -0.06 -11.43 -13.25
C SER A 47 -0.39 -12.04 -11.89
N LEU A 48 0.34 -11.67 -10.85
CA LEU A 48 0.04 -12.13 -9.51
C LEU A 48 -1.37 -11.73 -9.09
N VAL A 49 -1.74 -10.48 -9.35
CA VAL A 49 -3.06 -9.99 -9.01
C VAL A 49 -4.13 -10.80 -9.72
N GLN A 50 -3.95 -11.05 -11.01
CA GLN A 50 -4.95 -11.76 -11.80
C GLN A 50 -5.01 -13.24 -11.46
N GLN A 51 -3.87 -13.89 -11.40
CA GLN A 51 -3.84 -15.34 -11.34
C GLN A 51 -3.87 -15.88 -9.94
N GLN A 52 -3.15 -15.27 -9.04
CA GLN A 52 -3.09 -15.78 -7.68
C GLN A 52 -4.21 -15.26 -6.81
N PHE A 53 -4.53 -13.97 -6.93
CA PHE A 53 -5.55 -13.39 -6.08
C PHE A 53 -6.89 -13.24 -6.78
N GLN A 54 -6.93 -13.49 -8.09
CA GLN A 54 -8.15 -13.44 -8.89
C GLN A 54 -8.84 -12.08 -8.78
N LEU A 55 -8.04 -11.03 -8.78
CA LEU A 55 -8.51 -9.66 -8.79
C LEU A 55 -8.13 -9.01 -10.12
N ASP A 56 -8.80 -7.92 -10.42
CA ASP A 56 -8.55 -7.21 -11.66
C ASP A 56 -7.55 -6.08 -11.41
N PRO A 57 -6.35 -6.14 -12.00
CA PRO A 57 -5.37 -5.07 -11.78
C PRO A 57 -5.70 -3.78 -12.54
N PHE A 58 -6.65 -3.83 -13.47
CA PHE A 58 -7.02 -2.65 -14.27
C PHE A 58 -8.15 -1.86 -13.62
N THR A 59 -8.11 -1.74 -12.32
CA THR A 59 -9.11 -0.99 -11.57
C THR A 59 -8.41 0.11 -10.77
N ASN A 60 -9.19 1.04 -10.25
CA ASN A 60 -8.63 2.13 -9.44
C ASN A 60 -8.26 1.62 -8.05
N THR A 61 -7.29 0.74 -8.01
CA THR A 61 -6.89 0.04 -6.81
C THR A 61 -5.38 0.04 -6.71
N LEU A 62 -4.87 0.31 -5.54
CA LEU A 62 -3.44 0.20 -5.27
C LEU A 62 -3.18 -1.16 -4.66
N PHE A 63 -2.31 -1.93 -5.31
CA PHE A 63 -1.91 -3.25 -4.81
C PHE A 63 -0.50 -3.14 -4.24
N LEU A 64 -0.34 -3.54 -3.00
CA LEU A 64 0.95 -3.44 -2.32
C LEU A 64 1.55 -4.81 -2.08
N PHE A 65 2.85 -4.91 -2.29
CA PHE A 65 3.61 -6.15 -2.16
C PHE A 65 4.83 -5.88 -1.29
N CYS A 66 5.17 -6.81 -0.44
CA CYS A 66 6.28 -6.65 0.47
C CYS A 66 7.31 -7.74 0.26
N GLY A 67 8.58 -7.38 0.33
CA GLY A 67 9.65 -8.33 0.20
C GLY A 67 9.88 -9.11 1.48
N ARG A 68 10.72 -10.14 1.38
CA ARG A 68 10.99 -11.02 2.51
C ARG A 68 11.58 -10.27 3.69
N ARG A 69 12.40 -9.25 3.44
CA ARG A 69 13.03 -8.49 4.50
C ARG A 69 12.10 -7.51 5.19
N ARG A 70 10.95 -7.26 4.60
CA ARG A 70 9.92 -6.37 5.15
C ARG A 70 10.38 -4.92 5.32
N ASP A 71 11.49 -4.54 4.71
CA ASP A 71 11.95 -3.15 4.71
C ASP A 71 11.64 -2.44 3.40
N ARG A 72 11.03 -3.14 2.46
CA ARG A 72 10.72 -2.54 1.16
C ARG A 72 9.40 -3.08 0.62
N ILE A 73 8.68 -2.21 -0.04
CA ILE A 73 7.41 -2.55 -0.66
C ILE A 73 7.37 -1.99 -2.07
N LYS A 74 6.55 -2.63 -2.90
CA LYS A 74 6.21 -2.11 -4.20
C LYS A 74 4.71 -1.91 -4.26
N GLY A 75 4.28 -0.88 -4.98
CA GLY A 75 2.87 -0.62 -5.20
C GLY A 75 2.59 -0.60 -6.69
N LEU A 76 1.55 -1.28 -7.10
CA LEU A 76 1.11 -1.32 -8.49
C LEU A 76 -0.23 -0.61 -8.58
N TYR A 77 -0.33 0.37 -9.47
CA TYR A 77 -1.55 1.15 -9.60
C TYR A 77 -1.83 1.41 -11.08
N TRP A 78 -3.08 1.23 -11.48
CA TRP A 78 -3.52 1.48 -12.85
C TRP A 78 -4.09 2.88 -12.97
N GLU A 79 -3.53 3.70 -13.83
CA GLU A 79 -3.97 5.08 -13.98
C GLU A 79 -4.95 5.31 -15.11
N GLY A 80 -5.47 4.25 -15.68
CA GLY A 80 -6.40 4.38 -16.81
C GLY A 80 -5.73 4.26 -18.16
N ASN A 81 -4.47 4.63 -18.25
CA ASN A 81 -3.72 4.52 -19.50
C ASN A 81 -2.39 3.79 -19.33
N GLY A 82 -2.09 3.36 -18.14
CA GLY A 82 -0.85 2.66 -17.88
C GLY A 82 -0.71 2.32 -16.43
N PHE A 83 0.24 1.43 -16.13
CA PHE A 83 0.54 1.09 -14.75
C PHE A 83 1.63 1.97 -14.19
N VAL A 84 1.48 2.32 -12.94
CA VAL A 84 2.52 2.99 -12.17
C VAL A 84 3.06 2.00 -11.18
N LEU A 85 4.37 1.91 -11.09
CA LEU A 85 5.03 1.05 -10.12
C LEU A 85 5.73 1.93 -9.11
N LEU A 86 5.33 1.84 -7.86
CA LEU A 86 5.92 2.60 -6.77
C LEU A 86 6.85 1.67 -5.99
N TYR A 87 7.93 2.22 -5.48
CA TYR A 87 8.90 1.43 -4.73
C TYR A 87 9.34 2.24 -3.52
N LYS A 88 9.24 1.66 -2.35
CA LYS A 88 9.68 2.33 -1.13
C LYS A 88 10.53 1.37 -0.32
N ARG A 89 11.68 1.84 0.09
CA ARG A 89 12.57 1.12 0.98
C ARG A 89 12.75 1.93 2.26
N LEU A 90 12.49 1.31 3.39
CA LEU A 90 12.73 1.96 4.66
C LEU A 90 14.21 1.93 4.95
N GLU A 91 14.75 3.05 5.39
CA GLU A 91 16.15 3.10 5.78
C GLU A 91 16.34 2.59 7.19
N SER A 92 15.26 2.51 7.97
CA SER A 92 15.30 1.98 9.32
C SER A 92 13.95 1.38 9.64
N GLY A 93 13.95 0.24 10.28
CA GLY A 93 12.71 -0.43 10.67
C GLY A 93 12.15 -1.33 9.59
N ASN A 94 11.03 -1.89 9.86
CA ASN A 94 10.34 -2.82 8.96
C ASN A 94 8.86 -2.53 8.97
N PHE A 95 8.21 -2.92 7.87
CA PHE A 95 6.76 -2.91 7.82
C PHE A 95 6.23 -4.12 8.60
N GLN A 96 5.13 -3.93 9.32
CA GLN A 96 4.47 -5.04 10.01
C GLN A 96 3.52 -5.72 9.04
N TRP A 97 4.06 -6.54 8.18
CA TRP A 97 3.31 -7.11 7.06
C TRP A 97 2.61 -8.41 7.48
N PRO A 98 1.32 -8.57 7.15
CA PRO A 98 0.64 -9.84 7.45
C PRO A 98 1.30 -11.00 6.73
N ARG A 99 1.48 -12.10 7.45
CA ARG A 99 2.27 -13.21 6.94
C ARG A 99 1.49 -14.32 6.29
N LYS A 100 0.20 -14.31 6.42
CA LYS A 100 -0.60 -15.38 5.87
C LYS A 100 -0.55 -15.33 4.36
N ALA A 101 0.16 -16.26 3.78
CA ALA A 101 0.44 -16.24 2.36
C ALA A 101 -0.79 -16.53 1.52
N SER A 102 -0.71 -16.23 0.24
CA SER A 102 -1.72 -16.59 -0.76
C SER A 102 -3.05 -15.85 -0.61
N GLU A 103 -3.04 -14.74 0.07
CA GLU A 103 -4.25 -14.01 0.29
C GLU A 103 -4.04 -12.55 -0.01
N ALA A 104 -5.02 -11.92 -0.60
CA ALA A 104 -5.01 -10.47 -0.74
C ALA A 104 -6.00 -9.91 0.26
N LYS A 105 -5.59 -8.89 0.97
CA LYS A 105 -6.42 -8.30 2.01
C LYS A 105 -6.70 -6.85 1.69
N ALA A 106 -7.97 -6.48 1.70
CA ALA A 106 -8.37 -5.09 1.52
C ALA A 106 -8.10 -4.32 2.79
N LEU A 107 -7.57 -3.12 2.66
CA LEU A 107 -7.27 -2.27 3.81
C LEU A 107 -8.19 -1.07 3.81
N SER A 108 -8.63 -0.67 4.99
CA SER A 108 -9.29 0.60 5.15
C SER A 108 -8.25 1.72 5.09
N PRO A 109 -8.67 2.97 4.88
CA PRO A 109 -7.70 4.07 4.90
C PRO A 109 -6.92 4.16 6.21
N GLN A 110 -7.56 3.82 7.33
CA GLN A 110 -6.87 3.84 8.59
C GLN A 110 -5.83 2.73 8.70
N GLN A 111 -6.17 1.53 8.22
CA GLN A 111 -5.23 0.41 8.21
C GLN A 111 -4.04 0.71 7.32
N TYR A 112 -4.30 1.36 6.20
CA TYR A 112 -3.22 1.75 5.30
C TYR A 112 -2.27 2.72 6.00
N ARG A 113 -2.80 3.70 6.72
CA ARG A 113 -1.97 4.63 7.47
C ARG A 113 -1.17 3.92 8.53
N TRP A 114 -1.79 3.00 9.27
CA TRP A 114 -1.08 2.23 10.28
C TRP A 114 0.10 1.48 9.65
N LEU A 115 -0.14 0.82 8.53
CA LEU A 115 0.90 0.06 7.86
C LEU A 115 2.06 0.97 7.43
N MET A 116 1.75 2.12 6.88
CA MET A 116 2.77 3.06 6.42
C MET A 116 3.55 3.66 7.58
N GLU A 117 2.96 3.69 8.76
CA GLU A 117 3.61 4.20 9.97
C GLU A 117 4.38 3.12 10.71
N GLY A 118 4.43 1.92 10.19
CA GLY A 118 5.16 0.85 10.85
C GLY A 118 4.34 0.07 11.86
N LEU A 119 3.04 0.25 11.87
CA LEU A 119 2.16 -0.46 12.77
C LEU A 119 1.50 -1.63 12.07
N SER A 120 0.97 -2.54 12.85
CA SER A 120 0.23 -3.66 12.31
C SER A 120 -1.12 -3.19 11.77
N VAL A 121 -1.61 -3.82 10.72
CA VAL A 121 -2.94 -3.48 10.18
C VAL A 121 -4.04 -3.89 11.13
N ASP A 122 -3.77 -4.84 12.02
CA ASP A 122 -4.72 -5.22 13.04
C ASP A 122 -4.22 -4.67 14.35
N GLN A 123 -5.02 -3.86 15.00
CA GLN A 123 -4.68 -3.27 16.28
C GLN A 123 -5.64 -3.83 17.32
N PRO A 124 -5.27 -4.91 18.00
CA PRO A 124 -6.20 -5.58 18.91
C PRO A 124 -6.69 -4.69 20.03
N LYS A 125 -5.91 -3.68 20.38
CA LYS A 125 -6.30 -2.78 21.46
C LYS A 125 -7.07 -1.57 20.99
N ALA A 126 -7.30 -1.44 19.69
CA ALA A 126 -8.09 -0.32 19.20
C ALA A 126 -9.55 -0.56 19.50
N HIS A 127 -10.27 0.52 19.73
CA HIS A 127 -11.70 0.40 19.93
C HIS A 127 -12.34 -0.07 18.64
N LYS A 128 -13.29 -0.96 18.76
CA LYS A 128 -13.98 -1.45 17.58
C LYS A 128 -15.00 -0.43 17.15
N PRO A 129 -15.24 -0.31 15.87
CA PRO A 129 -16.27 0.59 15.39
C PRO A 129 -17.63 0.08 15.85
N VAL A 130 -18.50 1.02 16.15
CA VAL A 130 -19.85 0.68 16.54
C VAL A 130 -20.72 0.81 15.33
N ASN A 131 -21.28 -0.29 14.88
CA ASN A 131 -22.05 -0.29 13.67
C ASN A 131 -23.51 -0.07 13.88
N ASN A 132 -24.05 -0.46 14.97
CA ASN A 132 -25.43 -0.23 15.24
C ASN A 132 -25.51 0.65 16.38
N LEU A 133 -25.55 1.89 16.15
CA LEU A 133 -25.56 2.78 17.18
C LEU A 133 -26.87 2.99 17.66
N GLU A 134 -27.24 2.24 18.59
CA GLU A 134 -28.33 2.58 19.36
C GLU A 134 -27.82 3.40 20.40
N ILE A 135 -27.88 4.62 20.30
CA ILE A 135 -27.38 5.44 21.25
C ILE A 135 -28.28 5.53 22.31
N ASP A 136 -27.96 4.96 23.31
CA ASP A 136 -28.58 5.16 24.46
C ASP A 136 -28.17 6.39 25.01
N VAL A 137 -28.92 7.26 24.96
CA VAL A 137 -28.66 8.49 25.48
C VAL A 137 -28.89 8.51 26.88
N TYR A 138 -28.05 8.95 27.59
CA TYR A 138 -28.32 9.10 29.01
C TYR A 138 -28.48 10.54 29.35
#